data_945f018df8dc2a12a949fee4cb1cc7d9
#
_entry.id   945f018df8dc2a12a949fee4cb1cc7d9
#
_cell.length_a   1.000
_cell.length_b   1.000
_cell.length_c   1.000
_cell.angle_alpha   90.00
_cell.angle_beta   90.00
_cell.angle_gamma   90.00
#
_symmetry.space_group_name_H-M   'P 1'
#
loop_
_entity.id
_entity.type
_entity.pdbx_description
1 polymer ?
#
loop_
_entity_poly.entity_id
_entity_poly.type
_entity_poly.pdbx_seq_one_letter_code
_entity_poly.pdbx_strand_id
1 'polypeptide(L)'
;MYKRQALDDAVGWSGKIRHAGAIFLGRYSPEAIGDYVAGPNHVLPTARTARFSSGLGVADFMKRTTIVACDADGFSAIAPSGVALADAEGLGAHALSMRIRMNR
;
A
#
# COMPACT_ATOMS: atom_id res chain seq x y z
N MET A 1 3.63 7.47 -15.46
CA MET A 1 4.79 7.74 -16.32
C MET A 1 5.30 6.41 -16.83
N TYR A 2 5.16 6.14 -18.11
CA TYR A 2 5.72 4.95 -18.74
C TYR A 2 7.23 5.12 -18.83
N LYS A 3 8.00 4.16 -18.33
CA LYS A 3 9.45 4.13 -18.58
C LYS A 3 9.75 3.00 -19.54
N ARG A 4 10.08 3.35 -20.78
CA ARG A 4 10.63 2.44 -21.78
C ARG A 4 12.11 2.32 -21.55
N GLN A 5 12.61 1.11 -21.54
CA GLN A 5 14.04 0.84 -21.34
C GLN A 5 14.63 0.33 -22.65
N ALA A 6 15.10 1.25 -23.47
CA ALA A 6 15.92 0.95 -24.65
C ALA A 6 17.40 0.97 -24.26
N LEU A 7 17.81 0.04 -23.39
CA LEU A 7 19.16 -0.07 -22.85
C LEU A 7 19.68 -1.48 -23.10
N ASP A 8 20.98 -1.62 -23.34
CA ASP A 8 21.62 -2.93 -23.54
C ASP A 8 21.56 -3.80 -22.26
N ASP A 9 21.66 -3.21 -21.06
CA ASP A 9 21.49 -3.89 -19.78
C ASP A 9 20.20 -3.41 -19.08
N ALA A 10 19.06 -3.67 -19.67
CA ALA A 10 17.76 -3.27 -19.11
C ALA A 10 17.47 -3.92 -17.75
N VAL A 11 17.91 -5.16 -17.55
CA VAL A 11 17.69 -5.90 -16.29
C VAL A 11 18.52 -5.30 -15.16
N GLY A 12 19.79 -5.00 -15.36
CA GLY A 12 20.66 -4.39 -14.36
C GLY A 12 20.20 -2.99 -13.95
N TRP A 13 19.51 -2.27 -14.84
CA TRP A 13 18.94 -0.96 -14.52
C TRP A 13 17.60 -1.02 -13.81
N SER A 14 16.85 -2.12 -13.89
CA SER A 14 15.49 -2.22 -13.34
C SER A 14 15.43 -1.92 -11.85
N GLY A 15 16.39 -2.42 -11.07
CA GLY A 15 16.48 -2.19 -9.63
C GLY A 15 16.80 -0.74 -9.21
N LYS A 16 17.27 0.10 -10.14
CA LYS A 16 17.56 1.51 -9.90
C LYS A 16 16.37 2.42 -10.16
N ILE A 17 15.30 1.89 -10.74
CA ILE A 17 14.09 2.65 -11.07
C ILE A 17 13.16 2.64 -9.88
N ARG A 18 12.83 3.83 -9.40
CA ARG A 18 11.82 4.03 -8.36
C ARG A 18 10.56 4.62 -8.98
N HIS A 19 9.42 4.28 -8.42
CA HIS A 19 8.14 4.91 -8.75
C HIS A 19 7.75 4.78 -10.24
N ALA A 20 7.83 3.58 -10.78
CA ALA A 20 7.30 3.24 -12.09
C ALA A 20 6.00 2.44 -11.93
N GLY A 21 4.99 2.74 -12.75
CA GLY A 21 3.76 1.94 -12.81
C GLY A 21 3.97 0.61 -13.53
N ALA A 22 4.84 0.60 -14.55
CA ALA A 22 5.31 -0.58 -15.26
C ALA A 22 6.72 -0.35 -15.78
N ILE A 23 7.48 -1.42 -15.93
CA ILE A 23 8.83 -1.41 -16.48
C ILE A 23 8.87 -2.47 -17.57
N PHE A 24 9.17 -2.07 -18.80
CA PHE A 24 9.30 -2.95 -19.96
C PHE A 24 10.78 -3.18 -20.26
N LEU A 25 11.24 -4.41 -20.14
CA LEU A 25 12.65 -4.74 -20.18
C LEU A 25 13.04 -5.38 -21.53
N GLY A 26 13.95 -4.71 -22.22
CA GLY A 26 14.57 -5.22 -23.44
C GLY A 26 13.71 -5.11 -24.69
N ARG A 27 14.33 -5.48 -25.84
CA ARG A 27 13.75 -5.23 -27.17
C ARG A 27 12.47 -6.01 -27.49
N TYR A 28 12.25 -7.12 -26.80
CA TYR A 28 11.06 -7.98 -27.01
C TYR A 28 9.91 -7.69 -26.05
N SER A 29 10.02 -6.64 -25.23
CA SER A 29 8.99 -6.22 -24.29
C SER A 29 8.46 -4.81 -24.61
N PRO A 30 7.90 -4.59 -25.81
CA PRO A 30 7.26 -3.32 -26.09
C PRO A 30 6.04 -3.12 -25.19
N GLU A 31 5.66 -1.87 -24.93
CA GLU A 31 4.51 -1.51 -24.11
C GLU A 31 3.23 -2.24 -24.56
N ALA A 32 3.00 -2.31 -25.88
CA ALA A 32 1.83 -2.97 -26.45
C ALA A 32 1.72 -4.46 -26.07
N ILE A 33 2.81 -5.18 -25.92
CA ILE A 33 2.76 -6.56 -25.41
C ILE A 33 2.22 -6.60 -23.99
N GLY A 34 2.65 -5.67 -23.13
CA GLY A 34 2.14 -5.54 -21.77
C GLY A 34 0.65 -5.19 -21.74
N ASP A 35 0.22 -4.32 -22.60
CA ASP A 35 -1.16 -3.82 -22.65
C ASP A 35 -2.17 -4.89 -23.11
N TYR A 36 -1.76 -5.84 -23.94
CA TYR A 36 -2.70 -6.76 -24.57
C TYR A 36 -2.58 -8.22 -24.14
N VAL A 37 -1.38 -8.76 -23.99
CA VAL A 37 -1.22 -10.22 -23.88
C VAL A 37 -0.24 -10.71 -22.83
N ALA A 38 0.58 -9.86 -22.24
CA ALA A 38 1.60 -10.28 -21.27
C ALA A 38 1.08 -10.39 -19.81
N GLY A 39 -0.21 -10.16 -19.59
CA GLY A 39 -0.85 -10.33 -18.28
C GLY A 39 -1.21 -9.03 -17.56
N PRO A 40 -0.35 -8.00 -17.48
CA PRO A 40 -0.74 -6.71 -16.91
C PRO A 40 -1.84 -6.04 -17.76
N ASN A 41 -2.52 -5.08 -17.18
CA ASN A 41 -3.43 -4.22 -17.95
C ASN A 41 -2.78 -2.85 -18.22
N HIS A 42 -3.41 -2.08 -19.11
CA HIS A 42 -2.92 -0.77 -19.54
C HIS A 42 -3.27 0.38 -18.58
N VAL A 43 -4.03 0.13 -17.53
CA VAL A 43 -4.42 1.16 -16.55
C VAL A 43 -3.29 1.34 -15.55
N LEU A 44 -2.44 2.29 -15.82
CA LEU A 44 -1.22 2.56 -15.07
C LEU A 44 -1.28 3.93 -14.40
N PRO A 45 -0.59 4.12 -13.26
CA PRO A 45 -0.55 5.41 -12.60
C PRO A 45 0.15 6.45 -13.46
N THR A 46 -0.49 7.60 -13.65
CA THR A 46 0.00 8.75 -14.42
C THR A 46 0.29 9.93 -13.51
N ALA A 47 0.75 11.06 -14.06
CA ALA A 47 0.95 12.31 -13.33
C ALA A 47 1.74 12.18 -12.01
N ARG A 48 2.78 11.33 -11.99
CA ARG A 48 3.63 11.03 -10.84
C ARG A 48 2.97 10.22 -9.72
N THR A 49 1.75 9.73 -9.89
CA THR A 49 1.05 8.94 -8.87
C THR A 49 1.70 7.58 -8.62
N ALA A 50 2.56 7.08 -9.51
CA ALA A 50 3.34 5.86 -9.30
C ALA A 50 4.23 5.87 -8.03
N ARG A 51 4.35 7.00 -7.34
CA ARG A 51 5.03 7.11 -6.05
C ARG A 51 4.26 6.44 -4.90
N PHE A 52 2.95 6.31 -5.05
CA PHE A 52 2.04 5.81 -4.01
C PHE A 52 0.88 4.96 -4.56
N SER A 53 0.83 4.75 -5.87
CA SER A 53 -0.18 3.90 -6.51
C SER A 53 0.48 2.90 -7.45
N SER A 54 -0.11 1.71 -7.53
CA SER A 54 0.21 0.68 -8.52
C SER A 54 -0.67 0.80 -9.76
N GLY A 55 -0.40 0.00 -10.79
CA GLY A 55 -1.36 -0.23 -11.86
C GLY A 55 -2.60 -0.94 -11.34
N LEU A 56 -3.70 -0.87 -12.10
CA LEU A 56 -4.96 -1.52 -11.75
C LEU A 56 -4.76 -3.04 -11.62
N GLY A 57 -5.26 -3.62 -10.55
CA GLY A 57 -5.19 -5.04 -10.28
C GLY A 57 -6.50 -5.59 -9.71
N VAL A 58 -6.56 -6.90 -9.50
CA VAL A 58 -7.74 -7.56 -8.93
C VAL A 58 -8.09 -7.01 -7.55
N ALA A 59 -7.10 -6.64 -6.76
CA ALA A 59 -7.29 -6.09 -5.42
C ALA A 59 -8.10 -4.78 -5.40
N ASP A 60 -8.07 -3.99 -6.49
CA ASP A 60 -8.82 -2.73 -6.60
C ASP A 60 -10.33 -2.96 -6.71
N PHE A 61 -10.75 -4.15 -7.08
CA PHE A 61 -12.15 -4.58 -7.14
C PHE A 61 -12.60 -5.34 -5.90
N MET A 62 -11.72 -5.48 -4.90
CA MET A 62 -12.01 -6.19 -3.66
C MET A 62 -12.28 -5.21 -2.53
N LYS A 63 -13.29 -5.51 -1.71
CA LYS A 63 -13.54 -4.78 -0.47
C LYS A 63 -12.82 -5.46 0.69
N ARG A 64 -11.99 -4.71 1.40
CA ARG A 64 -11.37 -5.16 2.64
C ARG A 64 -12.17 -4.67 3.84
N THR A 65 -12.53 -5.59 4.71
CA THR A 65 -13.13 -5.30 6.01
C THR A 65 -12.16 -5.70 7.11
N THR A 66 -11.84 -4.79 8.00
CA THR A 66 -11.04 -5.10 9.19
C THR A 66 -11.97 -5.44 10.34
N ILE A 67 -11.74 -6.60 10.97
CA ILE A 67 -12.44 -7.02 12.17
C ILE A 67 -11.42 -7.01 13.30
N VAL A 68 -11.76 -6.29 14.38
CA VAL A 68 -10.91 -6.23 15.60
C VAL A 68 -11.73 -6.78 16.76
N ALA A 69 -11.18 -7.77 17.44
CA ALA A 69 -11.74 -8.33 18.66
C ALA A 69 -10.60 -8.49 19.69
N CYS A 70 -10.81 -7.98 20.88
CA CYS A 70 -9.91 -8.18 22.02
C CYS A 70 -10.66 -8.90 23.13
N ASP A 71 -10.01 -9.86 23.76
CA ASP A 71 -10.40 -10.34 25.09
C ASP A 71 -9.89 -9.39 26.19
N ALA A 72 -10.19 -9.69 27.44
CA ALA A 72 -9.82 -8.84 28.56
C ALA A 72 -8.30 -8.72 28.73
N ASP A 73 -7.57 -9.83 28.53
CA ASP A 73 -6.12 -9.86 28.69
C ASP A 73 -5.41 -9.10 27.56
N GLY A 74 -5.81 -9.36 26.33
CA GLY A 74 -5.29 -8.65 25.17
C GLY A 74 -5.60 -7.15 25.25
N PHE A 75 -6.81 -6.77 25.68
CA PHE A 75 -7.15 -5.36 25.90
C PHE A 75 -6.27 -4.72 26.97
N SER A 76 -6.11 -5.40 28.12
CA SER A 76 -5.31 -4.89 29.25
C SER A 76 -3.83 -4.69 28.86
N ALA A 77 -3.31 -5.54 27.98
CA ALA A 77 -1.93 -5.44 27.51
C ALA A 77 -1.68 -4.22 26.63
N ILE A 78 -2.65 -3.79 25.78
CA ILE A 78 -2.45 -2.73 24.80
C ILE A 78 -3.11 -1.39 25.18
N ALA A 79 -4.14 -1.41 26.02
CA ALA A 79 -4.90 -0.21 26.37
C ALA A 79 -4.06 0.92 26.99
N PRO A 80 -3.07 0.67 27.86
CA PRO A 80 -2.23 1.75 28.40
C PRO A 80 -1.52 2.56 27.31
N SER A 81 -0.99 1.87 26.28
CA SER A 81 -0.35 2.53 25.15
C SER A 81 -1.35 3.33 24.32
N GLY A 82 -2.54 2.77 24.10
CA GLY A 82 -3.61 3.47 23.40
C GLY A 82 -4.06 4.74 24.13
N VAL A 83 -4.18 4.69 25.45
CA VAL A 83 -4.51 5.85 26.29
C VAL A 83 -3.42 6.92 26.17
N ALA A 84 -2.16 6.55 26.27
CA ALA A 84 -1.05 7.49 26.17
C ALA A 84 -1.02 8.21 24.81
N LEU A 85 -1.27 7.48 23.73
CA LEU A 85 -1.36 8.05 22.38
C LEU A 85 -2.56 9.01 22.25
N ALA A 86 -3.74 8.59 22.71
CA ALA A 86 -4.93 9.42 22.64
C ALA A 86 -4.80 10.73 23.45
N ASP A 87 -4.16 10.66 24.63
CA ASP A 87 -3.87 11.85 25.44
C ASP A 87 -2.87 12.79 24.70
N ALA A 88 -1.83 12.24 24.11
CA ALA A 88 -0.83 13.02 23.36
C ALA A 88 -1.46 13.71 22.13
N GLU A 89 -2.46 13.10 21.52
CA GLU A 89 -3.23 13.67 20.40
C GLU A 89 -4.35 14.63 20.85
N GLY A 90 -4.60 14.77 22.17
CA GLY A 90 -5.69 15.58 22.70
C GLY A 90 -7.08 14.96 22.53
N LEU A 91 -7.16 13.65 22.23
CA LEU A 91 -8.40 12.91 22.01
C LEU A 91 -8.97 12.32 23.32
N GLY A 92 -9.38 13.18 24.24
CA GLY A 92 -9.83 12.79 25.58
C GLY A 92 -10.97 11.77 25.61
N ALA A 93 -11.91 11.83 24.67
CA ALA A 93 -13.01 10.86 24.59
C ALA A 93 -12.49 9.45 24.22
N HIS A 94 -11.49 9.36 23.34
CA HIS A 94 -10.82 8.09 23.00
C HIS A 94 -10.10 7.52 24.22
N ALA A 95 -9.31 8.35 24.92
CA ALA A 95 -8.62 7.94 26.14
C ALA A 95 -9.61 7.45 27.21
N LEU A 96 -10.70 8.20 27.43
CA LEU A 96 -11.74 7.83 28.38
C LEU A 96 -12.39 6.48 28.04
N SER A 97 -12.71 6.26 26.77
CA SER A 97 -13.34 5.01 26.34
C SER A 97 -12.47 3.75 26.63
N MET A 98 -11.16 3.90 26.60
CA MET A 98 -10.23 2.85 27.00
C MET A 98 -10.11 2.72 28.52
N ARG A 99 -9.93 3.84 29.23
CA ARG A 99 -9.78 3.85 30.71
C ARG A 99 -10.94 3.19 31.45
N ILE A 100 -12.16 3.45 31.05
CA ILE A 100 -13.35 2.87 31.71
C ILE A 100 -13.41 1.34 31.57
N ARG A 101 -12.73 0.75 30.62
CA ARG A 101 -12.67 -0.69 30.37
C ARG A 101 -11.47 -1.36 31.06
N MET A 102 -10.48 -0.59 31.46
CA MET A 102 -9.30 -1.09 32.18
C MET A 102 -9.62 -1.42 33.65
N ASN A 103 -10.68 -0.86 34.19
CA ASN A 103 -11.06 -0.99 35.60
C ASN A 103 -12.12 -2.09 35.85
N ARG A 104 -12.21 -3.08 34.97
CA ARG A 104 -13.14 -4.20 35.12
C ARG A 104 -12.46 -5.47 35.56
#